data_ba0103a65f26166c48b17449582b0421
#
_entry.id   ba0103a65f26166c48b17449582b0421
#
_cell.length_a   1.000
_cell.length_b   1.000
_cell.length_c   1.000
_cell.angle_alpha   90.00
_cell.angle_beta   90.00
_cell.angle_gamma   90.00
#
_symmetry.space_group_name_H-M   'P 1'
#
loop_
_entity.id
_entity.type
_entity.pdbx_description
1 polymer ?
#
loop_
_entity_poly.entity_id
_entity_poly.type
_entity_poly.pdbx_seq_one_letter_code
_entity_poly.pdbx_strand_id
1 'polypeptide(L)'
;MNQNRIAAIAGKELKDALRDRRTILAMIVIPILVLPVLMFLPAFLASPQRNPVTMAVIQSDSTSNDFLASLSSDQIHIVRIGSTENMTRLIQNGDYELGMVLPPDFSRILEAPNQQAMITIYVDQSSTRGTIALALVRDAITTYADEIVTARLANKGLPPEALVPIVTNLRSVTVTSTGAIFLAILLPLFLGVYAVTGAMYFVMDTTAGEKERKTLEALLTMPVTRTEIILGKFLIAVLIALLSSVLAILGMTSGVFFLSGAIGETSALGLAISPGNLFLIGLATLVLAMTSASLEMMIAIFARSFKEAQNFLSPLSIVVIIPALAMQYMSDQTLRSFAIAPIFNAMLIIRDALLNRVSPASLTLELLSAFAYMIVALAVAIKIFNSEKAMVRY
;
A
#
# COMPACT_ATOMS: atom_id res chain seq x y z
N MET A 1 -38.58 -15.20 -10.74
CA MET A 1 -37.82 -14.51 -9.71
C MET A 1 -38.55 -13.23 -9.33
N ASN A 2 -38.90 -13.05 -8.06
CA ASN A 2 -39.63 -11.86 -7.61
C ASN A 2 -38.65 -10.86 -6.96
N GLN A 3 -38.48 -9.71 -7.59
CA GLN A 3 -37.54 -8.68 -7.14
C GLN A 3 -37.86 -8.18 -5.71
N ASN A 4 -39.14 -8.07 -5.37
CA ASN A 4 -39.60 -7.64 -4.04
C ASN A 4 -39.16 -8.62 -2.93
N ARG A 5 -39.12 -9.93 -3.22
CA ARG A 5 -38.68 -10.96 -2.28
C ARG A 5 -37.17 -10.89 -2.05
N ILE A 6 -36.37 -10.69 -3.12
CA ILE A 6 -34.93 -10.51 -3.04
C ILE A 6 -34.62 -9.25 -2.22
N ALA A 7 -35.32 -8.13 -2.49
CA ALA A 7 -35.16 -6.88 -1.75
C ALA A 7 -35.52 -7.02 -0.26
N ALA A 8 -36.59 -7.80 0.06
CA ALA A 8 -36.94 -8.05 1.45
C ALA A 8 -35.88 -8.85 2.21
N ILE A 9 -35.32 -9.90 1.57
CA ILE A 9 -34.21 -10.67 2.14
C ILE A 9 -32.96 -9.76 2.32
N ALA A 10 -32.59 -9.04 1.27
CA ALA A 10 -31.48 -8.10 1.34
C ALA A 10 -31.66 -7.05 2.45
N GLY A 11 -32.85 -6.49 2.59
CA GLY A 11 -33.16 -5.54 3.66
C GLY A 11 -33.02 -6.12 5.07
N LYS A 12 -33.47 -7.39 5.26
CA LYS A 12 -33.27 -8.14 6.52
C LYS A 12 -31.77 -8.33 6.79
N GLU A 13 -31.03 -8.87 5.81
CA GLU A 13 -29.59 -9.14 5.95
C GLU A 13 -28.78 -7.86 6.22
N LEU A 14 -29.12 -6.75 5.54
CA LEU A 14 -28.49 -5.45 5.80
C LEU A 14 -28.71 -4.97 7.24
N LYS A 15 -29.94 -5.11 7.74
CA LYS A 15 -30.28 -4.70 9.10
C LYS A 15 -29.53 -5.54 10.14
N ASP A 16 -29.39 -6.83 9.89
CA ASP A 16 -28.66 -7.74 10.76
C ASP A 16 -27.14 -7.43 10.73
N ALA A 17 -26.57 -7.21 9.54
CA ALA A 17 -25.17 -6.80 9.37
C ALA A 17 -24.83 -5.48 10.09
N LEU A 18 -25.72 -4.48 10.01
CA LEU A 18 -25.55 -3.18 10.69
C LEU A 18 -25.70 -3.25 12.22
N ARG A 19 -26.20 -4.36 12.76
CA ARG A 19 -26.29 -4.60 14.21
C ARG A 19 -25.15 -5.45 14.75
N ASP A 20 -24.45 -6.17 13.87
CA ASP A 20 -23.34 -7.00 14.26
C ASP A 20 -22.07 -6.16 14.41
N ARG A 21 -21.60 -6.04 15.66
CA ARG A 21 -20.40 -5.27 16.02
C ARG A 21 -19.13 -5.78 15.30
N ARG A 22 -19.05 -7.08 15.02
CA ARG A 22 -17.86 -7.68 14.38
C ARG A 22 -17.80 -7.33 12.90
N THR A 23 -18.95 -7.37 12.21
CA THR A 23 -19.08 -6.92 10.83
C THR A 23 -18.74 -5.43 10.71
N ILE A 24 -19.30 -4.57 11.61
CA ILE A 24 -19.01 -3.12 11.62
C ILE A 24 -17.52 -2.86 11.87
N LEU A 25 -16.90 -3.55 12.82
CA LEU A 25 -15.48 -3.37 13.13
C LEU A 25 -14.61 -3.73 11.94
N ALA A 26 -14.83 -4.88 11.30
CA ALA A 26 -14.08 -5.32 10.13
C ALA A 26 -14.30 -4.40 8.91
N MET A 27 -15.54 -3.97 8.68
CA MET A 27 -15.95 -3.20 7.51
C MET A 27 -15.57 -1.71 7.60
N ILE A 28 -15.68 -1.09 8.77
CA ILE A 28 -15.56 0.36 8.94
C ILE A 28 -14.31 0.73 9.73
N VAL A 29 -14.16 0.17 10.94
CA VAL A 29 -13.15 0.65 11.90
C VAL A 29 -11.74 0.32 11.42
N ILE A 30 -11.52 -0.91 10.95
CA ILE A 30 -10.20 -1.32 10.49
C ILE A 30 -9.72 -0.49 9.29
N PRO A 31 -10.48 -0.33 8.19
CA PRO A 31 -10.01 0.45 7.05
C PRO A 31 -9.80 1.94 7.37
N ILE A 32 -10.67 2.57 8.14
CA ILE A 32 -10.59 4.02 8.43
C ILE A 32 -9.53 4.36 9.47
N LEU A 33 -9.36 3.53 10.52
CA LEU A 33 -8.45 3.84 11.63
C LEU A 33 -7.11 3.14 11.49
N VAL A 34 -7.10 1.85 11.16
CA VAL A 34 -5.87 1.05 11.18
C VAL A 34 -5.00 1.36 9.97
N LEU A 35 -5.57 1.53 8.77
CA LEU A 35 -4.78 1.83 7.57
C LEU A 35 -4.01 3.14 7.66
N PRO A 36 -4.63 4.29 7.98
CA PRO A 36 -3.90 5.54 8.13
C PRO A 36 -2.80 5.45 9.20
N VAL A 37 -3.10 4.79 10.33
CA VAL A 37 -2.12 4.62 11.40
C VAL A 37 -0.95 3.76 10.95
N LEU A 38 -1.20 2.62 10.29
CA LEU A 38 -0.14 1.75 9.77
C LEU A 38 0.74 2.45 8.73
N MET A 39 0.17 3.33 7.91
CA MET A 39 0.91 4.09 6.90
C MET A 39 1.64 5.29 7.47
N PHE A 40 0.98 6.04 8.34
CA PHE A 40 1.50 7.29 8.90
C PHE A 40 2.49 7.07 10.04
N LEU A 41 2.19 6.15 10.98
CA LEU A 41 2.95 6.00 12.22
C LEU A 41 4.44 5.67 11.99
N PRO A 42 4.83 4.70 11.14
CA PRO A 42 6.25 4.42 10.90
C PRO A 42 6.99 5.61 10.28
N ALA A 43 6.38 6.28 9.30
CA ALA A 43 6.96 7.44 8.64
C ALA A 43 7.04 8.66 9.57
N PHE A 44 6.03 8.85 10.42
CA PHE A 44 6.00 9.88 11.45
C PHE A 44 7.08 9.68 12.50
N LEU A 45 7.27 8.45 12.98
CA LEU A 45 8.31 8.11 13.95
C LEU A 45 9.72 8.23 13.35
N ALA A 46 9.86 7.96 12.06
CA ALA A 46 11.13 8.07 11.35
C ALA A 46 11.44 9.49 10.85
N SER A 47 10.50 10.45 10.95
CA SER A 47 10.67 11.79 10.39
C SER A 47 11.78 12.58 11.10
N PRO A 48 12.79 13.13 10.36
CA PRO A 48 13.90 13.87 10.96
C PRO A 48 13.50 15.20 11.60
N GLN A 49 12.37 15.77 11.19
CA GLN A 49 11.83 17.01 11.73
C GLN A 49 11.41 16.91 13.21
N ARG A 50 10.97 15.73 13.64
CA ARG A 50 10.59 15.47 15.04
C ARG A 50 11.65 14.78 15.86
N ASN A 51 12.39 13.89 15.22
CA ASN A 51 13.49 13.15 15.81
C ASN A 51 14.73 13.42 14.97
N PRO A 52 15.49 14.50 15.26
CA PRO A 52 16.71 14.80 14.54
C PRO A 52 17.62 13.59 14.47
N VAL A 53 18.32 13.44 13.35
CA VAL A 53 19.32 12.41 13.16
C VAL A 53 20.53 12.75 14.00
N THR A 54 20.97 11.85 14.87
CA THR A 54 22.21 12.01 15.62
C THR A 54 23.38 11.38 14.86
N MET A 55 24.36 12.22 14.54
CA MET A 55 25.56 11.81 13.81
C MET A 55 26.81 11.92 14.71
N ALA A 56 27.49 10.79 14.92
CA ALA A 56 28.78 10.77 15.61
C ALA A 56 29.87 11.18 14.63
N VAL A 57 30.68 12.16 14.98
CA VAL A 57 31.77 12.65 14.13
C VAL A 57 33.12 12.52 14.86
N ILE A 58 34.10 11.96 14.16
CA ILE A 58 35.49 11.97 14.55
C ILE A 58 36.23 12.99 13.68
N GLN A 59 36.71 13.99 14.34
CA GLN A 59 37.43 15.12 13.76
C GLN A 59 38.80 15.24 14.42
N SER A 60 39.85 15.23 13.63
CA SER A 60 41.21 15.42 14.11
C SER A 60 41.69 16.86 13.95
N ASP A 61 41.00 17.68 13.15
CA ASP A 61 41.36 19.05 12.83
C ASP A 61 40.26 20.04 13.25
N SER A 62 40.62 21.08 14.01
CA SER A 62 39.67 22.12 14.46
C SER A 62 39.19 23.03 13.33
N THR A 63 39.86 23.04 12.19
CA THR A 63 39.51 23.89 11.03
C THR A 63 38.35 23.34 10.19
N SER A 64 37.95 22.09 10.37
CA SER A 64 36.81 21.51 9.69
C SER A 64 35.43 21.90 10.31
N ASN A 65 35.43 22.90 11.21
CA ASN A 65 34.20 23.38 11.86
C ASN A 65 33.19 23.99 10.89
N ASP A 66 33.67 24.69 9.84
CA ASP A 66 32.76 25.29 8.83
C ASP A 66 31.98 24.22 8.05
N PHE A 67 32.67 23.13 7.68
CA PHE A 67 32.01 21.98 7.07
C PHE A 67 30.98 21.34 8.01
N LEU A 68 31.36 21.12 9.26
CA LEU A 68 30.40 20.54 10.24
C LEU A 68 29.24 21.50 10.53
N ALA A 69 29.49 22.80 10.54
CA ALA A 69 28.44 23.79 10.69
C ALA A 69 27.45 23.79 9.52
N SER A 70 27.93 23.59 8.28
CA SER A 70 27.08 23.46 7.09
C SER A 70 26.24 22.18 7.10
N LEU A 71 26.71 21.10 7.71
CA LEU A 71 25.93 19.86 7.89
C LEU A 71 24.96 19.94 9.06
N SER A 72 25.22 20.81 10.05
CA SER A 72 24.36 20.96 11.22
C SER A 72 23.08 21.72 10.84
N SER A 73 21.94 21.11 11.11
CA SER A 73 20.62 21.68 10.85
C SER A 73 19.63 21.24 11.94
N ASP A 74 18.42 21.76 11.91
CA ASP A 74 17.36 21.29 12.80
C ASP A 74 17.07 19.78 12.67
N GLN A 75 17.53 19.18 11.57
CA GLN A 75 17.31 17.75 11.28
C GLN A 75 18.55 16.88 11.58
N ILE A 76 19.74 17.47 11.75
CA ILE A 76 20.99 16.75 11.96
C ILE A 76 21.72 17.30 13.19
N HIS A 77 21.81 16.48 14.23
CA HIS A 77 22.59 16.77 15.43
C HIS A 77 23.96 16.09 15.36
N ILE A 78 25.02 16.88 15.46
CA ILE A 78 26.38 16.40 15.41
C ILE A 78 26.92 16.23 16.83
N VAL A 79 27.41 15.02 17.13
CA VAL A 79 28.07 14.68 18.39
C VAL A 79 29.52 14.29 18.08
N ARG A 80 30.49 15.00 18.68
CA ARG A 80 31.93 14.70 18.50
C ARG A 80 32.35 13.58 19.44
N ILE A 81 32.99 12.56 18.91
CA ILE A 81 33.55 11.45 19.67
C ILE A 81 35.05 11.29 19.42
N GLY A 82 35.78 10.77 20.42
CA GLY A 82 37.25 10.78 20.40
C GLY A 82 37.91 9.54 19.78
N SER A 83 37.16 8.47 19.45
CA SER A 83 37.75 7.20 18.98
C SER A 83 36.88 6.47 17.96
N THR A 84 37.55 5.90 16.95
CA THR A 84 36.92 5.05 15.92
C THR A 84 36.64 3.64 16.41
N GLU A 85 37.32 3.15 17.45
CA GLU A 85 37.27 1.74 17.86
C GLU A 85 35.88 1.24 18.25
N ASN A 86 34.96 2.15 18.62
CA ASN A 86 33.61 1.83 19.03
C ASN A 86 32.53 2.27 18.02
N MET A 87 32.89 2.94 16.90
CA MET A 87 31.95 3.55 15.97
C MET A 87 30.91 2.51 15.45
N THR A 88 31.41 1.38 14.95
CA THR A 88 30.54 0.31 14.44
C THR A 88 29.56 -0.21 15.51
N ARG A 89 30.06 -0.36 16.74
CA ARG A 89 29.25 -0.85 17.86
C ARG A 89 28.20 0.16 18.30
N LEU A 90 28.54 1.44 18.34
CA LEU A 90 27.63 2.52 18.70
C LEU A 90 26.49 2.65 17.68
N ILE A 91 26.77 2.45 16.39
CA ILE A 91 25.76 2.46 15.33
C ILE A 91 24.90 1.19 15.37
N GLN A 92 25.51 0.01 15.58
CA GLN A 92 24.77 -1.24 15.71
C GLN A 92 23.85 -1.27 16.93
N ASN A 93 24.25 -0.62 18.02
CA ASN A 93 23.42 -0.48 19.22
C ASN A 93 22.30 0.57 19.05
N GLY A 94 22.34 1.41 18.00
CA GLY A 94 21.39 2.48 17.78
C GLY A 94 21.64 3.74 18.62
N ASP A 95 22.83 3.88 19.20
CA ASP A 95 23.23 5.08 19.96
C ASP A 95 23.35 6.31 19.04
N TYR A 96 23.75 6.07 17.79
CA TYR A 96 23.80 7.05 16.70
C TYR A 96 23.27 6.41 15.41
N GLU A 97 22.59 7.20 14.57
CA GLU A 97 22.10 6.75 13.27
C GLU A 97 23.19 6.68 12.21
N LEU A 98 24.25 7.52 12.37
CA LEU A 98 25.33 7.63 11.41
C LEU A 98 26.63 8.01 12.11
N GLY A 99 27.73 7.50 11.60
CA GLY A 99 29.09 7.89 12.00
C GLY A 99 29.85 8.47 10.84
N MET A 100 30.62 9.55 11.06
CA MET A 100 31.47 10.17 10.07
C MET A 100 32.88 10.31 10.59
N VAL A 101 33.86 9.93 9.78
CA VAL A 101 35.27 10.10 10.07
C VAL A 101 35.90 11.02 9.02
N LEU A 102 36.42 12.16 9.46
CA LEU A 102 37.12 13.12 8.62
C LEU A 102 38.61 12.79 8.64
N PRO A 103 39.31 12.92 7.50
CA PRO A 103 40.78 12.79 7.47
C PRO A 103 41.45 13.89 8.28
N PRO A 104 42.67 13.64 8.82
CA PRO A 104 43.36 14.60 9.69
C PRO A 104 43.60 15.98 9.08
N ASP A 105 43.83 16.05 7.78
CA ASP A 105 44.12 17.29 7.04
C ASP A 105 42.93 17.75 6.18
N PHE A 106 41.72 17.53 6.62
CA PHE A 106 40.52 17.73 5.82
C PHE A 106 40.43 19.13 5.19
N SER A 107 40.56 20.18 5.98
CA SER A 107 40.49 21.56 5.50
C SER A 107 41.60 21.92 4.52
N ARG A 108 42.84 21.48 4.78
CA ARG A 108 43.98 21.69 3.88
C ARG A 108 43.75 20.98 2.52
N ILE A 109 43.17 19.79 2.53
CA ILE A 109 42.83 19.04 1.32
C ILE A 109 41.76 19.78 0.52
N LEU A 110 40.75 20.37 1.20
CA LEU A 110 39.69 21.14 0.53
C LEU A 110 40.22 22.44 -0.12
N GLU A 111 41.22 23.09 0.48
CA GLU A 111 41.87 24.28 -0.10
C GLU A 111 42.71 23.94 -1.33
N ALA A 112 43.25 22.73 -1.39
CA ALA A 112 44.11 22.31 -2.48
C ALA A 112 43.29 22.00 -3.77
N PRO A 113 43.56 22.67 -4.89
CA PRO A 113 42.70 22.56 -6.08
C PRO A 113 42.70 21.18 -6.76
N ASN A 114 43.74 20.36 -6.50
CA ASN A 114 43.94 19.07 -7.16
C ASN A 114 43.80 17.86 -6.20
N GLN A 115 43.29 18.08 -5.01
CA GLN A 115 43.11 17.02 -4.01
C GLN A 115 41.63 16.75 -3.72
N GLN A 116 41.33 15.51 -3.34
CA GLN A 116 40.01 15.06 -2.94
C GLN A 116 40.06 14.58 -1.48
N ALA A 117 39.15 15.09 -0.66
CA ALA A 117 39.02 14.62 0.71
C ALA A 117 38.13 13.35 0.71
N MET A 118 38.67 12.29 1.30
CA MET A 118 37.90 11.05 1.49
C MET A 118 37.26 11.05 2.87
N ILE A 119 35.94 11.09 2.91
CA ILE A 119 35.12 10.97 4.13
C ILE A 119 34.64 9.53 4.25
N THR A 120 34.84 8.92 5.42
CA THR A 120 34.29 7.58 5.69
C THR A 120 33.02 7.71 6.48
N ILE A 121 31.92 7.12 5.94
CA ILE A 121 30.61 7.13 6.58
C ILE A 121 30.28 5.71 7.04
N TYR A 122 29.94 5.57 8.33
CA TYR A 122 29.45 4.36 8.95
C TYR A 122 27.93 4.45 9.11
N VAL A 123 27.20 3.47 8.62
CA VAL A 123 25.72 3.46 8.68
C VAL A 123 25.19 2.04 8.73
N ASP A 124 24.13 1.81 9.47
CA ASP A 124 23.33 0.60 9.39
C ASP A 124 22.22 0.78 8.34
N GLN A 125 22.46 0.24 7.14
CA GLN A 125 21.51 0.30 6.03
C GLN A 125 20.26 -0.60 6.25
N SER A 126 20.27 -1.49 7.23
CA SER A 126 19.09 -2.27 7.60
C SER A 126 18.08 -1.45 8.41
N SER A 127 18.54 -0.34 9.00
CA SER A 127 17.71 0.61 9.73
C SER A 127 17.09 1.66 8.80
N THR A 128 15.77 1.86 8.89
CA THR A 128 15.08 2.95 8.18
C THR A 128 15.65 4.32 8.54
N ARG A 129 15.94 4.55 9.83
CA ARG A 129 16.55 5.80 10.29
C ARG A 129 17.95 5.99 9.76
N GLY A 130 18.76 4.93 9.72
CA GLY A 130 20.10 4.98 9.12
C GLY A 130 20.07 5.34 7.63
N THR A 131 19.12 4.79 6.88
CA THR A 131 18.94 5.11 5.46
C THR A 131 18.53 6.57 5.23
N ILE A 132 17.58 7.09 6.04
CA ILE A 132 17.17 8.49 6.00
C ILE A 132 18.35 9.42 6.39
N ALA A 133 19.06 9.07 7.45
CA ALA A 133 20.24 9.81 7.90
C ALA A 133 21.30 9.92 6.80
N LEU A 134 21.59 8.79 6.13
CA LEU A 134 22.54 8.76 5.02
C LEU A 134 22.11 9.67 3.86
N ALA A 135 20.81 9.65 3.50
CA ALA A 135 20.30 10.49 2.43
C ALA A 135 20.46 11.99 2.75
N LEU A 136 20.08 12.42 3.96
CA LEU A 136 20.21 13.81 4.41
C LEU A 136 21.65 14.27 4.44
N VAL A 137 22.55 13.46 5.02
CA VAL A 137 23.96 13.82 5.13
C VAL A 137 24.62 13.84 3.75
N ARG A 138 24.27 12.92 2.84
CA ARG A 138 24.78 12.95 1.46
C ARG A 138 24.35 14.19 0.70
N ASP A 139 23.11 14.60 0.85
CA ASP A 139 22.57 15.81 0.22
C ASP A 139 23.33 17.06 0.71
N ALA A 140 23.49 17.19 2.03
CA ALA A 140 24.26 18.27 2.64
C ALA A 140 25.75 18.28 2.20
N ILE A 141 26.40 17.11 2.12
CA ILE A 141 27.78 16.99 1.62
C ILE A 141 27.87 17.43 0.16
N THR A 142 26.90 17.00 -0.68
CA THR A 142 26.87 17.35 -2.10
C THR A 142 26.72 18.86 -2.27
N THR A 143 25.78 19.48 -1.56
CA THR A 143 25.59 20.94 -1.58
C THR A 143 26.85 21.70 -1.21
N TYR A 144 27.53 21.30 -0.13
CA TYR A 144 28.78 21.93 0.30
C TYR A 144 29.91 21.69 -0.74
N ALA A 145 30.01 20.50 -1.32
CA ALA A 145 31.00 20.20 -2.34
C ALA A 145 30.78 21.06 -3.61
N ASP A 146 29.52 21.27 -4.02
CA ASP A 146 29.20 22.12 -5.17
C ASP A 146 29.54 23.58 -4.93
N GLU A 147 29.42 24.10 -3.72
CA GLU A 147 29.87 25.44 -3.34
C GLU A 147 31.39 25.57 -3.50
N ILE A 148 32.18 24.60 -3.00
CA ILE A 148 33.64 24.59 -3.14
C ILE A 148 34.05 24.50 -4.60
N VAL A 149 33.42 23.64 -5.36
CA VAL A 149 33.68 23.48 -6.79
C VAL A 149 33.41 24.78 -7.54
N THR A 150 32.29 25.43 -7.27
CA THR A 150 31.93 26.72 -7.88
C THR A 150 32.97 27.79 -7.55
N ALA A 151 33.44 27.88 -6.30
CA ALA A 151 34.48 28.80 -5.90
C ALA A 151 35.84 28.51 -6.59
N ARG A 152 36.21 27.23 -6.71
CA ARG A 152 37.44 26.81 -7.40
C ARG A 152 37.43 27.15 -8.89
N LEU A 153 36.26 27.01 -9.55
CA LEU A 153 36.08 27.35 -10.97
C LEU A 153 36.16 28.86 -11.19
N ALA A 154 35.47 29.63 -10.36
CA ALA A 154 35.48 31.09 -10.42
C ALA A 154 36.92 31.64 -10.32
N ASN A 155 37.73 31.06 -9.39
CA ASN A 155 39.15 31.43 -9.24
C ASN A 155 40.02 31.08 -10.48
N LYS A 156 39.57 30.15 -11.32
CA LYS A 156 40.25 29.80 -12.58
C LYS A 156 39.60 30.46 -13.81
N GLY A 157 38.60 31.32 -13.63
CA GLY A 157 37.86 31.97 -14.74
C GLY A 157 37.03 31.02 -15.58
N LEU A 158 36.68 29.84 -15.04
CA LEU A 158 35.87 28.86 -15.71
C LEU A 158 34.42 28.94 -15.21
N PRO A 159 33.42 28.85 -16.09
CA PRO A 159 32.03 28.80 -15.67
C PRO A 159 31.68 27.45 -15.05
N PRO A 160 30.70 27.38 -14.13
CA PRO A 160 30.26 26.14 -13.47
C PRO A 160 29.89 25.01 -14.44
N GLU A 161 29.34 25.37 -15.61
CA GLU A 161 28.93 24.47 -16.67
C GLU A 161 30.12 23.66 -17.27
N ALA A 162 31.34 24.14 -17.09
CA ALA A 162 32.53 23.45 -17.58
C ALA A 162 32.77 22.08 -16.92
N LEU A 163 32.21 21.86 -15.71
CA LEU A 163 32.32 20.57 -14.99
C LEU A 163 31.17 19.63 -15.27
N VAL A 164 30.08 20.11 -15.85
CA VAL A 164 28.90 19.30 -16.13
C VAL A 164 28.68 19.24 -17.63
N PRO A 165 29.57 18.50 -18.38
CA PRO A 165 29.48 18.42 -19.85
C PRO A 165 28.23 17.72 -20.35
N ILE A 166 27.52 17.01 -19.46
CA ILE A 166 26.30 16.27 -19.80
C ILE A 166 25.23 16.67 -18.79
N VAL A 167 24.26 17.48 -19.23
CA VAL A 167 23.05 17.77 -18.47
C VAL A 167 22.00 16.74 -18.82
N THR A 168 21.59 15.93 -17.86
CA THR A 168 20.50 14.96 -18.02
C THR A 168 19.16 15.66 -17.90
N ASN A 169 18.44 15.77 -19.02
CA ASN A 169 17.07 16.24 -19.02
C ASN A 169 16.14 15.02 -18.84
N LEU A 170 15.70 14.76 -17.66
CA LEU A 170 14.71 13.71 -17.35
C LEU A 170 13.33 14.19 -17.82
N ARG A 171 12.86 13.63 -18.93
CA ARG A 171 11.46 13.76 -19.34
C ARG A 171 10.71 12.52 -18.91
N SER A 172 9.91 12.65 -17.87
CA SER A 172 8.94 11.59 -17.52
C SER A 172 7.93 11.47 -18.66
N VAL A 173 7.85 10.29 -19.25
CA VAL A 173 6.87 9.97 -20.32
C VAL A 173 5.46 9.82 -19.73
N THR A 174 5.37 9.60 -18.44
CA THR A 174 4.12 9.56 -17.68
C THR A 174 4.09 10.73 -16.71
N VAL A 175 3.01 11.51 -16.77
CA VAL A 175 2.73 12.56 -15.77
C VAL A 175 2.26 11.84 -14.50
N THR A 176 3.21 11.29 -13.74
CA THR A 176 2.88 10.50 -12.55
C THR A 176 3.71 11.05 -11.40
N SER A 177 3.04 11.57 -10.38
CA SER A 177 3.70 12.00 -9.15
C SER A 177 4.22 10.79 -8.35
N THR A 178 5.20 11.01 -7.48
CA THR A 178 5.71 9.97 -6.56
C THR A 178 4.55 9.36 -5.75
N GLY A 179 3.59 10.17 -5.30
CA GLY A 179 2.40 9.72 -4.59
C GLY A 179 1.50 8.83 -5.44
N ALA A 180 1.35 9.12 -6.74
CA ALA A 180 0.56 8.28 -7.65
C ALA A 180 1.22 6.91 -7.88
N ILE A 181 2.55 6.85 -7.99
CA ILE A 181 3.28 5.58 -8.08
C ILE A 181 3.07 4.75 -6.81
N PHE A 182 3.22 5.37 -5.63
CA PHE A 182 3.00 4.72 -4.35
C PHE A 182 1.56 4.18 -4.22
N LEU A 183 0.56 4.96 -4.62
CA LEU A 183 -0.83 4.53 -4.64
C LEU A 183 -1.07 3.42 -5.67
N ALA A 184 -0.45 3.48 -6.86
CA ALA A 184 -0.57 2.44 -7.87
C ALA A 184 -0.03 1.07 -7.41
N ILE A 185 0.88 1.08 -6.45
CA ILE A 185 1.43 -0.13 -5.81
C ILE A 185 0.49 -0.63 -4.70
N LEU A 186 0.08 0.24 -3.79
CA LEU A 186 -0.62 -0.14 -2.57
C LEU A 186 -2.14 -0.21 -2.73
N LEU A 187 -2.74 0.64 -3.57
CA LEU A 187 -4.19 0.71 -3.69
C LEU A 187 -4.80 -0.60 -4.22
N PRO A 188 -4.27 -1.24 -5.29
CA PRO A 188 -4.78 -2.54 -5.73
C PRO A 188 -4.68 -3.62 -4.64
N LEU A 189 -3.57 -3.64 -3.87
CA LEU A 189 -3.38 -4.57 -2.77
C LEU A 189 -4.46 -4.39 -1.69
N PHE A 190 -4.63 -3.17 -1.19
CA PHE A 190 -5.60 -2.92 -0.12
C PHE A 190 -7.04 -3.09 -0.59
N LEU A 191 -7.39 -2.64 -1.80
CA LEU A 191 -8.71 -2.87 -2.36
C LEU A 191 -9.00 -4.37 -2.51
N GLY A 192 -8.03 -5.16 -2.99
CA GLY A 192 -8.16 -6.61 -3.08
C GLY A 192 -8.38 -7.26 -1.71
N VAL A 193 -7.57 -6.88 -0.72
CA VAL A 193 -7.70 -7.39 0.65
C VAL A 193 -9.04 -7.03 1.25
N TYR A 194 -9.49 -5.76 1.14
CA TYR A 194 -10.75 -5.33 1.75
C TYR A 194 -11.99 -5.79 0.98
N ALA A 195 -11.90 -6.01 -0.33
CA ALA A 195 -12.97 -6.63 -1.10
C ALA A 195 -13.22 -8.09 -0.63
N VAL A 196 -12.16 -8.80 -0.23
CA VAL A 196 -12.28 -10.17 0.30
C VAL A 196 -12.58 -10.17 1.80
N THR A 197 -11.78 -9.48 2.63
CA THR A 197 -11.93 -9.57 4.08
C THR A 197 -13.15 -8.81 4.62
N GLY A 198 -13.58 -7.76 3.91
CA GLY A 198 -14.68 -6.89 4.33
C GLY A 198 -16.03 -7.63 4.41
N ALA A 199 -16.33 -8.48 3.42
CA ALA A 199 -17.57 -9.26 3.39
C ALA A 199 -17.43 -10.65 4.01
N MET A 200 -16.21 -11.14 4.20
CA MET A 200 -15.93 -12.52 4.63
C MET A 200 -16.68 -12.90 5.91
N TYR A 201 -16.65 -12.03 6.93
CA TYR A 201 -17.33 -12.31 8.20
C TYR A 201 -18.86 -12.42 8.00
N PHE A 202 -19.45 -11.48 7.25
CA PHE A 202 -20.87 -11.49 6.91
C PHE A 202 -21.24 -12.76 6.14
N VAL A 203 -20.46 -13.14 5.12
CA VAL A 203 -20.72 -14.35 4.33
C VAL A 203 -20.64 -15.59 5.20
N MET A 204 -19.65 -15.71 6.09
CA MET A 204 -19.55 -16.83 7.03
C MET A 204 -20.77 -16.90 7.95
N ASP A 205 -21.17 -15.79 8.53
CA ASP A 205 -22.27 -15.74 9.50
C ASP A 205 -23.62 -16.07 8.87
N THR A 206 -23.87 -15.54 7.68
CA THR A 206 -25.15 -15.72 6.96
C THR A 206 -25.25 -17.01 6.15
N THR A 207 -24.17 -17.80 6.05
CA THR A 207 -24.16 -19.12 5.39
C THR A 207 -23.94 -20.24 6.40
N ALA A 208 -22.69 -20.46 6.79
CA ALA A 208 -22.31 -21.53 7.72
C ALA A 208 -22.81 -21.26 9.14
N GLY A 209 -22.83 -20.00 9.59
CA GLY A 209 -23.36 -19.61 10.90
C GLY A 209 -24.87 -19.88 11.02
N GLU A 210 -25.66 -19.62 9.99
CA GLU A 210 -27.09 -19.96 10.01
C GLU A 210 -27.34 -21.48 10.02
N LYS A 211 -26.47 -22.28 9.36
CA LYS A 211 -26.54 -23.75 9.45
C LYS A 211 -26.22 -24.22 10.88
N GLU A 212 -25.16 -23.71 11.48
CA GLU A 212 -24.75 -24.05 12.86
C GLU A 212 -25.83 -23.73 13.87
N ARG A 213 -26.50 -22.57 13.74
CA ARG A 213 -27.59 -22.13 14.62
C ARG A 213 -28.95 -22.74 14.27
N LYS A 214 -29.04 -23.56 13.19
CA LYS A 214 -30.31 -24.16 12.68
C LYS A 214 -31.35 -23.12 12.25
N THR A 215 -30.95 -21.86 12.08
CA THR A 215 -31.86 -20.79 11.60
C THR A 215 -32.13 -20.87 10.11
N LEU A 216 -31.28 -21.56 9.35
CA LEU A 216 -31.48 -21.81 7.92
C LEU A 216 -32.78 -22.59 7.67
N GLU A 217 -33.17 -23.54 8.54
CA GLU A 217 -34.41 -24.31 8.40
C GLU A 217 -35.63 -23.39 8.46
N ALA A 218 -35.67 -22.43 9.37
CA ALA A 218 -36.71 -21.44 9.47
C ALA A 218 -36.80 -20.56 8.22
N LEU A 219 -35.63 -20.19 7.64
CA LEU A 219 -35.59 -19.40 6.41
C LEU A 219 -36.19 -20.17 5.21
N LEU A 220 -35.99 -21.48 5.18
CA LEU A 220 -36.50 -22.38 4.10
C LEU A 220 -38.01 -22.64 4.19
N THR A 221 -38.66 -22.37 5.32
CA THR A 221 -40.15 -22.45 5.44
C THR A 221 -40.86 -21.21 4.88
N MET A 222 -40.14 -20.15 4.57
CA MET A 222 -40.70 -18.94 3.97
C MET A 222 -41.10 -19.18 2.51
N PRO A 223 -42.10 -18.45 1.97
CA PRO A 223 -42.57 -18.58 0.59
C PRO A 223 -41.60 -17.89 -0.41
N VAL A 224 -40.29 -18.24 -0.33
CA VAL A 224 -39.21 -17.72 -1.17
C VAL A 224 -38.41 -18.88 -1.76
N THR A 225 -37.87 -18.69 -2.96
CA THR A 225 -37.02 -19.70 -3.58
C THR A 225 -35.60 -19.64 -3.00
N ARG A 226 -34.92 -20.79 -3.00
CA ARG A 226 -33.51 -20.86 -2.54
C ARG A 226 -32.57 -19.93 -3.31
N THR A 227 -32.88 -19.73 -4.61
CA THR A 227 -32.13 -18.80 -5.46
C THR A 227 -32.34 -17.35 -5.01
N GLU A 228 -33.57 -16.97 -4.62
CA GLU A 228 -33.86 -15.63 -4.10
C GLU A 228 -33.13 -15.36 -2.77
N ILE A 229 -32.97 -16.40 -1.93
CA ILE A 229 -32.22 -16.30 -0.68
C ILE A 229 -30.74 -16.02 -0.98
N ILE A 230 -30.11 -16.81 -1.84
CA ILE A 230 -28.70 -16.63 -2.21
C ILE A 230 -28.45 -15.27 -2.84
N LEU A 231 -29.29 -14.83 -3.75
CA LEU A 231 -29.17 -13.53 -4.41
C LEU A 231 -29.32 -12.37 -3.43
N GLY A 232 -30.25 -12.47 -2.48
CA GLY A 232 -30.41 -11.46 -1.43
C GLY A 232 -29.15 -11.33 -0.55
N LYS A 233 -28.59 -12.46 -0.11
CA LYS A 233 -27.34 -12.49 0.66
C LYS A 233 -26.14 -12.00 -0.17
N PHE A 234 -26.04 -12.40 -1.44
CA PHE A 234 -25.00 -11.96 -2.36
C PHE A 234 -25.00 -10.44 -2.54
N LEU A 235 -26.16 -9.82 -2.75
CA LEU A 235 -26.26 -8.38 -2.91
C LEU A 235 -25.73 -7.62 -1.69
N ILE A 236 -26.01 -8.10 -0.48
CA ILE A 236 -25.51 -7.47 0.74
C ILE A 236 -24.02 -7.75 0.95
N ALA A 237 -23.53 -8.95 0.63
CA ALA A 237 -22.10 -9.25 0.66
C ALA A 237 -21.33 -8.31 -0.28
N VAL A 238 -21.81 -8.09 -1.51
CA VAL A 238 -21.23 -7.12 -2.46
C VAL A 238 -21.27 -5.71 -1.90
N LEU A 239 -22.37 -5.29 -1.31
CA LEU A 239 -22.50 -3.95 -0.72
C LEU A 239 -21.47 -3.74 0.42
N ILE A 240 -21.32 -4.74 1.29
CA ILE A 240 -20.35 -4.69 2.40
C ILE A 240 -18.92 -4.67 1.87
N ALA A 241 -18.58 -5.54 0.91
CA ALA A 241 -17.27 -5.57 0.28
C ALA A 241 -16.92 -4.24 -0.41
N LEU A 242 -17.88 -3.68 -1.14
CA LEU A 242 -17.73 -2.39 -1.82
C LEU A 242 -17.54 -1.25 -0.81
N LEU A 243 -18.37 -1.21 0.24
CA LEU A 243 -18.26 -0.20 1.28
C LEU A 243 -16.90 -0.28 2.00
N SER A 244 -16.46 -1.49 2.38
CA SER A 244 -15.14 -1.71 2.99
C SER A 244 -14.01 -1.23 2.08
N SER A 245 -14.09 -1.50 0.78
CA SER A 245 -13.11 -1.06 -0.21
C SER A 245 -13.09 0.46 -0.37
N VAL A 246 -14.25 1.12 -0.41
CA VAL A 246 -14.34 2.59 -0.45
C VAL A 246 -13.76 3.22 0.83
N LEU A 247 -14.06 2.65 2.00
CA LEU A 247 -13.51 3.10 3.26
C LEU A 247 -11.98 2.88 3.33
N ALA A 248 -11.46 1.83 2.70
CA ALA A 248 -10.02 1.60 2.56
C ALA A 248 -9.35 2.68 1.69
N ILE A 249 -9.99 3.10 0.58
CA ILE A 249 -9.51 4.23 -0.23
C ILE A 249 -9.44 5.50 0.63
N LEU A 250 -10.50 5.82 1.38
CA LEU A 250 -10.55 6.99 2.25
C LEU A 250 -9.49 6.93 3.37
N GLY A 251 -9.33 5.76 3.98
CA GLY A 251 -8.29 5.54 4.99
C GLY A 251 -6.89 5.72 4.42
N MET A 252 -6.62 5.15 3.25
CA MET A 252 -5.32 5.24 2.60
C MET A 252 -5.00 6.67 2.12
N THR A 253 -5.96 7.35 1.50
CA THR A 253 -5.77 8.74 1.05
C THR A 253 -5.57 9.69 2.23
N SER A 254 -6.29 9.51 3.35
CA SER A 254 -6.05 10.27 4.57
C SER A 254 -4.66 10.01 5.15
N GLY A 255 -4.19 8.76 5.16
CA GLY A 255 -2.85 8.40 5.60
C GLY A 255 -1.75 9.10 4.78
N VAL A 256 -1.89 9.10 3.45
CA VAL A 256 -0.95 9.82 2.55
C VAL A 256 -1.02 11.33 2.78
N PHE A 257 -2.19 11.89 3.00
CA PHE A 257 -2.35 13.32 3.30
C PHE A 257 -1.66 13.72 4.61
N PHE A 258 -1.83 12.95 5.68
CA PHE A 258 -1.13 13.19 6.95
C PHE A 258 0.39 13.03 6.81
N LEU A 259 0.83 12.04 6.02
CA LEU A 259 2.26 11.81 5.75
C LEU A 259 2.88 13.00 5.01
N SER A 260 2.23 13.51 3.96
CA SER A 260 2.74 14.65 3.18
C SER A 260 2.87 15.92 4.03
N GLY A 261 1.89 16.18 4.91
CA GLY A 261 1.95 17.28 5.86
C GLY A 261 3.09 17.15 6.89
N ALA A 262 3.43 15.91 7.29
CA ALA A 262 4.51 15.65 8.22
C ALA A 262 5.91 15.76 7.60
N ILE A 263 6.03 15.52 6.29
CA ILE A 263 7.32 15.58 5.56
C ILE A 263 7.55 16.98 4.95
N GLY A 264 6.54 17.86 4.98
CA GLY A 264 6.61 19.21 4.41
C GLY A 264 6.43 19.27 2.89
N GLU A 265 6.10 18.15 2.25
CA GLU A 265 5.79 18.09 0.83
C GLU A 265 4.30 18.37 0.59
N THR A 266 3.95 19.59 0.25
CA THR A 266 2.56 19.98 -0.08
C THR A 266 2.04 19.37 -1.38
N SER A 267 2.90 18.79 -2.20
CA SER A 267 2.58 18.20 -3.52
C SER A 267 2.48 16.68 -3.56
N ALA A 268 2.58 15.98 -2.41
CA ALA A 268 2.63 14.51 -2.37
C ALA A 268 1.39 13.82 -2.97
N LEU A 269 0.27 14.51 -3.03
CA LEU A 269 -0.96 14.03 -3.66
C LEU A 269 -1.16 14.51 -5.10
N GLY A 270 -0.17 14.94 -5.83
CA GLY A 270 -0.29 15.30 -7.25
C GLY A 270 -1.03 14.27 -8.13
N LEU A 271 -2.12 13.72 -7.59
CA LEU A 271 -3.05 12.80 -8.22
C LEU A 271 -3.94 13.57 -9.19
N ALA A 272 -3.40 13.92 -10.34
CA ALA A 272 -4.23 14.29 -11.47
C ALA A 272 -4.89 13.02 -12.04
N ILE A 273 -5.77 12.37 -11.24
CA ILE A 273 -6.58 11.25 -11.73
C ILE A 273 -7.68 11.85 -12.60
N SER A 274 -7.72 11.50 -13.88
CA SER A 274 -8.81 11.94 -14.75
C SER A 274 -10.15 11.40 -14.24
N PRO A 275 -11.28 12.11 -14.43
CA PRO A 275 -12.60 11.61 -14.07
C PRO A 275 -12.92 10.24 -14.67
N GLY A 276 -12.42 9.97 -15.90
CA GLY A 276 -12.54 8.67 -16.54
C GLY A 276 -11.82 7.55 -15.79
N ASN A 277 -10.60 7.80 -15.32
CA ASN A 277 -9.85 6.82 -14.54
C ASN A 277 -10.45 6.61 -13.15
N LEU A 278 -11.00 7.64 -12.53
CA LEU A 278 -11.73 7.50 -11.27
C LEU A 278 -12.97 6.62 -11.44
N PHE A 279 -13.71 6.79 -12.55
CA PHE A 279 -14.82 5.91 -12.89
C PHE A 279 -14.36 4.46 -13.10
N LEU A 280 -13.24 4.24 -13.79
CA LEU A 280 -12.68 2.89 -14.00
C LEU A 280 -12.24 2.24 -12.70
N ILE A 281 -11.64 2.98 -11.77
CA ILE A 281 -11.29 2.48 -10.43
C ILE A 281 -12.56 2.07 -9.68
N GLY A 282 -13.61 2.89 -9.71
CA GLY A 282 -14.90 2.55 -9.09
C GLY A 282 -15.54 1.31 -9.71
N LEU A 283 -15.55 1.21 -11.04
CA LEU A 283 -16.05 0.04 -11.76
C LEU A 283 -15.26 -1.22 -11.42
N ALA A 284 -13.93 -1.15 -11.45
CA ALA A 284 -13.06 -2.28 -11.09
C ALA A 284 -13.25 -2.71 -9.63
N THR A 285 -13.43 -1.76 -8.71
CA THR A 285 -13.71 -2.04 -7.31
C THR A 285 -15.07 -2.74 -7.14
N LEU A 286 -16.09 -2.33 -7.89
CA LEU A 286 -17.39 -3.00 -7.90
C LEU A 286 -17.27 -4.44 -8.42
N VAL A 287 -16.61 -4.64 -9.54
CA VAL A 287 -16.39 -5.96 -10.14
C VAL A 287 -15.56 -6.86 -9.22
N LEU A 288 -14.55 -6.29 -8.55
CA LEU A 288 -13.74 -6.97 -7.54
C LEU A 288 -14.60 -7.42 -6.35
N ALA A 289 -15.46 -6.55 -5.82
CA ALA A 289 -16.39 -6.89 -4.73
C ALA A 289 -17.39 -8.00 -5.14
N MET A 290 -17.92 -7.93 -6.37
CA MET A 290 -18.84 -8.95 -6.90
C MET A 290 -18.13 -10.31 -7.06
N THR A 291 -16.94 -10.32 -7.60
CA THR A 291 -16.14 -11.56 -7.79
C THR A 291 -15.76 -12.15 -6.44
N SER A 292 -15.26 -11.34 -5.50
CA SER A 292 -14.88 -11.79 -4.16
C SER A 292 -16.07 -12.39 -3.41
N ALA A 293 -17.18 -11.65 -3.32
CA ALA A 293 -18.39 -12.12 -2.63
C ALA A 293 -18.95 -13.42 -3.23
N SER A 294 -18.90 -13.59 -4.56
CA SER A 294 -19.36 -14.81 -5.20
C SER A 294 -18.47 -16.02 -4.88
N LEU A 295 -17.16 -15.83 -4.86
CA LEU A 295 -16.19 -16.88 -4.48
C LEU A 295 -16.32 -17.24 -3.00
N GLU A 296 -16.46 -16.25 -2.14
CA GLU A 296 -16.67 -16.47 -0.71
C GLU A 296 -17.96 -17.26 -0.44
N MET A 297 -19.06 -16.88 -1.06
CA MET A 297 -20.32 -17.61 -0.92
C MET A 297 -20.20 -19.03 -1.44
N MET A 298 -19.58 -19.23 -2.60
CA MET A 298 -19.37 -20.55 -3.17
C MET A 298 -18.60 -21.45 -2.19
N ILE A 299 -17.56 -20.93 -1.53
CA ILE A 299 -16.74 -21.68 -0.57
C ILE A 299 -17.49 -21.89 0.75
N ALA A 300 -18.10 -20.83 1.31
CA ALA A 300 -18.74 -20.87 2.63
C ALA A 300 -19.97 -21.82 2.68
N ILE A 301 -20.65 -22.03 1.58
CA ILE A 301 -21.79 -22.96 1.50
C ILE A 301 -21.37 -24.40 1.80
N PHE A 302 -20.14 -24.81 1.55
CA PHE A 302 -19.66 -26.16 1.88
C PHE A 302 -19.42 -26.37 3.39
N ALA A 303 -19.18 -25.31 4.14
CA ALA A 303 -18.89 -25.39 5.55
C ALA A 303 -20.13 -25.73 6.39
N ARG A 304 -19.90 -26.45 7.50
CA ARG A 304 -20.95 -26.87 8.44
C ARG A 304 -21.04 -25.94 9.65
N SER A 305 -19.95 -25.27 9.98
CA SER A 305 -19.84 -24.35 11.09
C SER A 305 -19.12 -23.07 10.70
N PHE A 306 -19.27 -22.04 11.50
CA PHE A 306 -18.57 -20.78 11.32
C PHE A 306 -17.04 -20.96 11.29
N LYS A 307 -16.49 -21.80 12.20
CA LYS A 307 -15.06 -22.10 12.29
C LYS A 307 -14.56 -22.83 11.04
N GLU A 308 -15.32 -23.76 10.51
CA GLU A 308 -14.97 -24.47 9.27
C GLU A 308 -14.97 -23.50 8.07
N ALA A 309 -15.97 -22.63 7.96
CA ALA A 309 -16.01 -21.59 6.94
C ALA A 309 -14.80 -20.65 7.02
N GLN A 310 -14.41 -20.25 8.21
CA GLN A 310 -13.23 -19.43 8.44
C GLN A 310 -11.96 -20.12 7.92
N ASN A 311 -11.78 -21.41 8.23
CA ASN A 311 -10.63 -22.18 7.76
C ASN A 311 -10.60 -22.29 6.22
N PHE A 312 -11.76 -22.41 5.56
CA PHE A 312 -11.83 -22.51 4.10
C PHE A 312 -11.62 -21.17 3.41
N LEU A 313 -12.06 -20.06 4.02
CA LEU A 313 -11.97 -18.73 3.45
C LEU A 313 -10.65 -18.01 3.74
N SER A 314 -9.98 -18.32 4.88
CA SER A 314 -8.72 -17.68 5.23
C SER A 314 -7.65 -17.75 4.12
N PRO A 315 -7.47 -18.87 3.38
CA PRO A 315 -6.51 -18.92 2.28
C PRO A 315 -6.80 -17.94 1.14
N LEU A 316 -8.08 -17.51 0.99
CA LEU A 316 -8.46 -16.56 -0.07
C LEU A 316 -7.75 -15.21 0.08
N SER A 317 -7.49 -14.78 1.32
CA SER A 317 -6.70 -13.57 1.59
C SER A 317 -5.27 -13.69 1.06
N ILE A 318 -4.65 -14.87 1.18
CA ILE A 318 -3.30 -15.13 0.66
C ILE A 318 -3.29 -15.11 -0.87
N VAL A 319 -4.35 -15.67 -1.49
CA VAL A 319 -4.55 -15.64 -2.96
C VAL A 319 -4.62 -14.21 -3.50
N VAL A 320 -5.04 -13.24 -2.68
CA VAL A 320 -5.06 -11.81 -3.05
C VAL A 320 -3.71 -11.15 -2.81
N ILE A 321 -3.10 -11.40 -1.64
CA ILE A 321 -1.87 -10.71 -1.22
C ILE A 321 -0.69 -11.08 -2.11
N ILE A 322 -0.50 -12.36 -2.43
CA ILE A 322 0.66 -12.81 -3.22
C ILE A 322 0.70 -12.17 -4.62
N PRO A 323 -0.37 -12.22 -5.43
CA PRO A 323 -0.38 -11.55 -6.74
C PRO A 323 -0.20 -10.04 -6.64
N ALA A 324 -0.81 -9.40 -5.64
CA ALA A 324 -0.68 -7.95 -5.44
C ALA A 324 0.76 -7.52 -5.18
N LEU A 325 1.48 -8.26 -4.33
CA LEU A 325 2.90 -8.02 -4.10
C LEU A 325 3.74 -8.35 -5.34
N ALA A 326 3.41 -9.42 -6.05
CA ALA A 326 4.11 -9.81 -7.28
C ALA A 326 4.00 -8.75 -8.38
N MET A 327 2.87 -8.03 -8.47
CA MET A 327 2.68 -6.93 -9.44
C MET A 327 3.77 -5.85 -9.37
N GLN A 328 4.45 -5.69 -8.23
CA GLN A 328 5.50 -4.68 -8.05
C GLN A 328 6.82 -5.07 -8.74
N TYR A 329 7.05 -6.36 -8.94
CA TYR A 329 8.30 -6.91 -9.46
C TYR A 329 8.19 -7.44 -10.89
N MET A 330 6.98 -7.58 -11.41
CA MET A 330 6.72 -8.12 -12.74
C MET A 330 6.73 -7.02 -13.81
N SER A 331 7.25 -7.34 -15.00
CA SER A 331 7.12 -6.46 -16.16
C SER A 331 5.66 -6.38 -16.62
N ASP A 332 5.29 -5.27 -17.29
CA ASP A 332 3.93 -5.08 -17.82
C ASP A 332 3.51 -6.22 -18.76
N GLN A 333 4.43 -6.78 -19.53
CA GLN A 333 4.17 -7.92 -20.40
C GLN A 333 3.80 -9.19 -19.62
N THR A 334 4.52 -9.46 -18.51
CA THR A 334 4.23 -10.59 -17.63
C THR A 334 2.89 -10.41 -16.92
N LEU A 335 2.59 -9.20 -16.43
CA LEU A 335 1.31 -8.90 -15.78
C LEU A 335 0.12 -9.15 -16.70
N ARG A 336 0.22 -8.79 -17.98
CA ARG A 336 -0.85 -9.02 -18.95
C ARG A 336 -1.11 -10.51 -19.21
N SER A 337 -0.15 -11.38 -19.01
CA SER A 337 -0.37 -12.83 -19.07
C SER A 337 -1.30 -13.35 -17.98
N PHE A 338 -1.40 -12.62 -16.86
CA PHE A 338 -2.30 -12.93 -15.74
C PHE A 338 -3.59 -12.12 -15.77
N ALA A 339 -3.86 -11.33 -16.81
CA ALA A 339 -5.04 -10.47 -16.92
C ALA A 339 -6.38 -11.23 -16.86
N ILE A 340 -6.37 -12.55 -17.11
CA ILE A 340 -7.55 -13.40 -17.02
C ILE A 340 -7.75 -13.97 -15.61
N ALA A 341 -6.74 -13.92 -14.73
CA ALA A 341 -6.84 -14.52 -13.40
C ALA A 341 -7.89 -13.80 -12.53
N PRO A 342 -8.74 -14.55 -11.77
CA PRO A 342 -9.79 -13.96 -10.94
C PRO A 342 -9.18 -13.05 -9.87
N ILE A 343 -9.88 -11.97 -9.54
CA ILE A 343 -9.44 -10.93 -8.59
C ILE A 343 -8.28 -10.09 -9.16
N PHE A 344 -7.23 -10.73 -9.69
CA PHE A 344 -6.04 -10.08 -10.24
C PHE A 344 -6.39 -9.17 -11.44
N ASN A 345 -7.33 -9.58 -12.29
CA ASN A 345 -7.85 -8.80 -13.41
C ASN A 345 -8.37 -7.41 -12.97
N ALA A 346 -9.21 -7.37 -11.93
CA ALA A 346 -9.72 -6.10 -11.40
C ALA A 346 -8.62 -5.24 -10.75
N MET A 347 -7.63 -5.88 -10.10
CA MET A 347 -6.49 -5.18 -9.54
C MET A 347 -5.61 -4.55 -10.61
N LEU A 348 -5.45 -5.20 -11.78
CA LEU A 348 -4.74 -4.64 -12.94
C LEU A 348 -5.44 -3.40 -13.48
N ILE A 349 -6.78 -3.41 -13.60
CA ILE A 349 -7.56 -2.23 -14.03
C ILE A 349 -7.29 -1.06 -13.09
N ILE A 350 -7.32 -1.28 -11.78
CA ILE A 350 -7.07 -0.24 -10.77
C ILE A 350 -5.66 0.34 -10.93
N ARG A 351 -4.64 -0.52 -11.05
CA ARG A 351 -3.25 -0.10 -11.26
C ARG A 351 -3.07 0.70 -12.54
N ASP A 352 -3.58 0.17 -13.66
CA ASP A 352 -3.42 0.81 -14.97
C ASP A 352 -4.19 2.14 -15.05
N ALA A 353 -5.34 2.26 -14.39
CA ALA A 353 -6.09 3.51 -14.26
C ALA A 353 -5.29 4.57 -13.46
N LEU A 354 -4.63 4.19 -12.37
CA LEU A 354 -3.78 5.10 -11.59
C LEU A 354 -2.54 5.57 -12.37
N LEU A 355 -1.98 4.71 -13.22
CA LEU A 355 -0.82 5.01 -14.04
C LEU A 355 -1.17 5.67 -15.38
N ASN A 356 -2.45 5.94 -15.66
CA ASN A 356 -2.94 6.45 -16.96
C ASN A 356 -2.53 5.57 -18.17
N ARG A 357 -2.53 4.22 -17.97
CA ARG A 357 -2.07 3.24 -18.98
C ARG A 357 -3.17 2.28 -19.45
N VAL A 358 -4.44 2.62 -19.21
CA VAL A 358 -5.57 1.75 -19.57
C VAL A 358 -5.67 1.58 -21.08
N SER A 359 -5.59 0.32 -21.52
CA SER A 359 -5.83 -0.06 -22.92
C SER A 359 -7.28 -0.58 -23.06
N PRO A 360 -8.05 -0.13 -24.07
CA PRO A 360 -9.42 -0.64 -24.25
C PRO A 360 -9.50 -2.16 -24.44
N ALA A 361 -8.50 -2.76 -25.11
CA ALA A 361 -8.47 -4.21 -25.33
C ALA A 361 -8.21 -4.99 -24.07
N SER A 362 -7.27 -4.55 -23.20
CA SER A 362 -7.02 -5.20 -21.91
C SER A 362 -8.21 -5.03 -20.97
N LEU A 363 -8.79 -3.82 -20.91
CA LEU A 363 -9.95 -3.53 -20.07
C LEU A 363 -11.14 -4.46 -20.37
N THR A 364 -11.46 -4.65 -21.67
CA THR A 364 -12.56 -5.55 -22.07
C THR A 364 -12.30 -6.99 -21.66
N LEU A 365 -11.06 -7.49 -21.85
CA LEU A 365 -10.69 -8.84 -21.46
C LEU A 365 -10.78 -9.05 -19.94
N GLU A 366 -10.25 -8.09 -19.18
CA GLU A 366 -10.23 -8.11 -17.72
C GLU A 366 -11.65 -8.07 -17.12
N LEU A 367 -12.52 -7.20 -17.64
CA LEU A 367 -13.93 -7.12 -17.21
C LEU A 367 -14.71 -8.38 -17.59
N LEU A 368 -14.59 -8.87 -18.82
CA LEU A 368 -15.29 -10.08 -19.27
C LEU A 368 -14.86 -11.30 -18.44
N SER A 369 -13.56 -11.46 -18.19
CA SER A 369 -13.07 -12.56 -17.35
C SER A 369 -13.61 -12.46 -15.91
N ALA A 370 -13.61 -11.26 -15.30
CA ALA A 370 -14.12 -11.07 -13.96
C ALA A 370 -15.63 -11.37 -13.85
N PHE A 371 -16.44 -10.90 -14.80
CA PHE A 371 -17.86 -11.24 -14.87
C PHE A 371 -18.10 -12.74 -15.09
N ALA A 372 -17.28 -13.40 -15.91
CA ALA A 372 -17.38 -14.84 -16.11
C ALA A 372 -17.11 -15.61 -14.81
N TYR A 373 -16.07 -15.26 -14.05
CA TYR A 373 -15.80 -15.87 -12.74
C TYR A 373 -16.92 -15.62 -11.74
N MET A 374 -17.43 -14.40 -11.66
CA MET A 374 -18.55 -14.06 -10.79
C MET A 374 -19.78 -14.93 -11.12
N ILE A 375 -20.16 -14.99 -12.40
CA ILE A 375 -21.35 -15.77 -12.83
C ILE A 375 -21.16 -17.26 -12.54
N VAL A 376 -19.99 -17.82 -12.84
CA VAL A 376 -19.68 -19.23 -12.59
C VAL A 376 -19.72 -19.53 -11.09
N ALA A 377 -19.05 -18.72 -10.26
CA ALA A 377 -19.02 -18.92 -8.82
C ALA A 377 -20.42 -18.81 -8.21
N LEU A 378 -21.21 -17.82 -8.62
CA LEU A 378 -22.58 -17.63 -8.13
C LEU A 378 -23.51 -18.76 -8.58
N ALA A 379 -23.39 -19.21 -9.85
CA ALA A 379 -24.15 -20.35 -10.35
C ALA A 379 -23.83 -21.65 -9.61
N VAL A 380 -22.55 -21.87 -9.30
CA VAL A 380 -22.11 -23.02 -8.49
C VAL A 380 -22.65 -22.91 -7.07
N ALA A 381 -22.60 -21.73 -6.44
CA ALA A 381 -23.16 -21.48 -5.12
C ALA A 381 -24.69 -21.80 -5.09
N ILE A 382 -25.44 -21.29 -6.05
CA ILE A 382 -26.88 -21.58 -6.19
C ILE A 382 -27.13 -23.06 -6.38
N LYS A 383 -26.36 -23.74 -7.25
CA LYS A 383 -26.55 -25.17 -7.53
C LYS A 383 -26.27 -26.01 -6.28
N ILE A 384 -25.24 -25.68 -5.52
CA ILE A 384 -24.90 -26.39 -4.27
C ILE A 384 -26.00 -26.16 -3.23
N PHE A 385 -26.45 -24.94 -3.06
CA PHE A 385 -27.49 -24.58 -2.09
C PHE A 385 -28.84 -25.23 -2.43
N ASN A 386 -29.14 -25.46 -3.71
CA ASN A 386 -30.32 -26.18 -4.17
C ASN A 386 -30.19 -27.70 -3.96
N SER A 387 -29.01 -28.24 -3.79
CA SER A 387 -28.84 -29.69 -3.60
C SER A 387 -29.16 -30.09 -2.15
N GLU A 388 -29.93 -31.18 -1.97
CA GLU A 388 -30.26 -31.72 -0.65
C GLU A 388 -29.01 -32.15 0.16
N LYS A 389 -27.95 -32.55 -0.54
CA LYS A 389 -26.68 -32.97 0.09
C LYS A 389 -25.98 -31.85 0.87
N ALA A 390 -26.23 -30.59 0.51
CA ALA A 390 -25.64 -29.45 1.22
C ALA A 390 -26.35 -29.14 2.56
N MET A 391 -27.58 -29.62 2.72
CA MET A 391 -28.41 -29.38 3.90
C MET A 391 -28.42 -30.55 4.90
N VAL A 392 -28.25 -31.79 4.44
CA VAL A 392 -28.43 -33.01 5.23
C VAL A 392 -27.12 -33.63 5.75
N ARG A 393 -25.98 -33.04 5.48
CA ARG A 393 -24.70 -33.51 6.06
C ARG A 393 -24.60 -33.00 7.53
N TYR A 394 -25.23 -33.74 8.42
CA TYR A 394 -24.95 -33.70 9.88
C TYR A 394 -23.59 -34.32 10.17
#